data_2a3559d4ae1000bc69af01c91ad16368
#
_entry.id   2a3559d4ae1000bc69af01c91ad16368
#
_cell.length_a   1.000
_cell.length_b   1.000
_cell.length_c   1.000
_cell.angle_alpha   90.00
_cell.angle_beta   90.00
_cell.angle_gamma   90.00
#
_symmetry.space_group_name_H-M   'P 1'
#
loop_
_entity.id
_entity.type
_entity.pdbx_description
1 polymer ?
#
loop_
_entity_poly.entity_id
_entity_poly.type
_entity_poly.pdbx_seq_one_letter_code
_entity_poly.pdbx_strand_id
1 'polypeptide(L)'
;MKITFVMLLLGLGVFSLPALGQASHDMAEARTLYAQANRPPNETTLRGSLKAQGSGFFGDGSLRPGALRTFDGRYRPVPGLRYHAGLRLLEAQDSINTDSTHLWPVGSLRGFDLGEPGDATPPRRFRPRLVKEGSAGQRREFVEVLTAVDAGPLLLVWLYTSGADAVAGRLSMAPLLLVGAGNDPSEPLRPLDLSRSSVQRLFGGRAEAVNAYAMTKQLLYDKPADVARMIDYFNRLAVVK
;
A
#
# COMPACT_ATOMS: atom_id res chain seq x y z
N MET A 1 -52.89 13.19 72.59
CA MET A 1 -52.00 12.35 71.78
C MET A 1 -52.75 12.06 70.43
N LYS A 2 -52.47 12.80 69.37
CA LYS A 2 -53.10 12.62 68.07
C LYS A 2 -52.08 11.98 67.13
N ILE A 3 -52.37 10.80 66.63
CA ILE A 3 -51.56 10.07 65.66
C ILE A 3 -52.11 10.42 64.27
N THR A 4 -51.30 11.09 63.45
CA THR A 4 -51.66 11.44 62.10
C THR A 4 -51.04 10.37 61.18
N PHE A 5 -51.92 9.68 60.43
CA PHE A 5 -51.59 8.64 59.45
C PHE A 5 -51.26 9.36 58.14
N VAL A 6 -50.02 9.23 57.68
CA VAL A 6 -49.59 9.71 56.36
C VAL A 6 -49.70 8.53 55.37
N MET A 7 -50.58 8.68 54.39
CA MET A 7 -50.78 7.75 53.30
C MET A 7 -49.73 8.02 52.20
N LEU A 8 -48.83 7.09 52.00
CA LEU A 8 -47.80 7.14 50.95
C LEU A 8 -48.39 6.55 49.65
N LEU A 9 -48.66 7.42 48.67
CA LEU A 9 -49.07 6.99 47.32
C LEU A 9 -47.85 6.54 46.53
N LEU A 10 -47.74 5.24 46.31
CA LEU A 10 -46.77 4.65 45.40
C LEU A 10 -47.25 4.87 43.96
N GLY A 11 -46.67 5.83 43.25
CA GLY A 11 -46.78 6.02 41.82
C GLY A 11 -46.06 4.93 41.07
N LEU A 12 -46.76 4.02 40.44
CA LEU A 12 -46.22 3.10 39.42
C LEU A 12 -45.81 3.91 38.17
N GLY A 13 -44.54 4.27 38.09
CA GLY A 13 -43.94 4.77 36.85
C GLY A 13 -43.82 3.64 35.86
N VAL A 14 -44.64 3.70 34.81
CA VAL A 14 -44.51 2.84 33.63
C VAL A 14 -43.24 3.31 32.89
N PHE A 15 -42.12 2.59 33.14
CA PHE A 15 -40.94 2.74 32.28
C PHE A 15 -41.26 2.12 30.91
N SER A 16 -41.64 2.95 29.95
CA SER A 16 -41.64 2.58 28.55
C SER A 16 -40.19 2.35 28.14
N LEU A 17 -39.83 1.08 27.93
CA LEU A 17 -38.56 0.66 27.32
C LEU A 17 -38.53 1.17 25.87
N PRO A 18 -37.66 2.11 25.50
CA PRO A 18 -37.52 2.47 24.09
C PRO A 18 -36.79 1.35 23.38
N ALA A 19 -37.51 0.70 22.51
CA ALA A 19 -37.12 0.24 21.20
C ALA A 19 -35.70 -0.34 21.03
N LEU A 20 -35.49 -1.57 21.47
CA LEU A 20 -34.40 -2.44 20.96
C LEU A 20 -34.49 -2.65 19.42
N GLY A 21 -35.59 -2.27 18.79
CA GLY A 21 -35.79 -2.33 17.34
C GLY A 21 -35.09 -1.21 16.54
N GLN A 22 -34.93 -0.02 17.10
CA GLN A 22 -34.28 1.10 16.39
C GLN A 22 -32.78 0.90 16.29
N ALA A 23 -32.11 0.46 17.35
CA ALA A 23 -30.67 0.21 17.32
C ALA A 23 -30.25 -0.89 16.32
N SER A 24 -31.10 -1.88 16.08
CA SER A 24 -30.85 -2.93 15.08
C SER A 24 -31.00 -2.42 13.66
N HIS A 25 -31.94 -1.49 13.42
CA HIS A 25 -32.16 -0.89 12.09
C HIS A 25 -30.98 0.04 11.75
N ASP A 26 -30.56 0.90 12.67
CA ASP A 26 -29.42 1.82 12.48
C ASP A 26 -28.10 1.05 12.22
N MET A 27 -27.91 -0.08 12.89
CA MET A 27 -26.75 -0.95 12.65
C MET A 27 -26.79 -1.63 11.28
N ALA A 28 -27.97 -2.03 10.80
CA ALA A 28 -28.14 -2.61 9.48
C ALA A 28 -27.92 -1.58 8.38
N GLU A 29 -28.43 -0.38 8.56
CA GLU A 29 -28.24 0.75 7.66
C GLU A 29 -26.78 1.19 7.62
N ALA A 30 -26.10 1.33 8.77
CA ALA A 30 -24.69 1.63 8.86
C ALA A 30 -23.82 0.57 8.15
N ARG A 31 -24.14 -0.73 8.29
CA ARG A 31 -23.47 -1.82 7.56
C ARG A 31 -23.68 -1.72 6.05
N THR A 32 -24.88 -1.36 5.63
CA THR A 32 -25.21 -1.20 4.20
C THR A 32 -24.45 -0.01 3.60
N LEU A 33 -24.43 1.13 4.29
CA LEU A 33 -23.66 2.31 3.88
C LEU A 33 -22.15 2.03 3.85
N TYR A 34 -21.63 1.32 4.86
CA TYR A 34 -20.24 0.89 4.88
C TYR A 34 -19.90 -0.05 3.74
N ALA A 35 -20.77 -1.02 3.45
CA ALA A 35 -20.60 -1.94 2.34
C ALA A 35 -20.69 -1.23 0.98
N GLN A 36 -21.56 -0.22 0.83
CA GLN A 36 -21.64 0.60 -0.38
C GLN A 36 -20.41 1.51 -0.54
N ALA A 37 -19.94 2.16 0.54
CA ALA A 37 -18.76 3.01 0.52
C ALA A 37 -17.48 2.22 0.22
N ASN A 38 -17.41 0.96 0.66
CA ASN A 38 -16.26 0.08 0.42
C ASN A 38 -16.44 -0.86 -0.78
N ARG A 39 -17.54 -0.74 -1.52
CA ARG A 39 -17.73 -1.51 -2.74
C ARG A 39 -16.67 -1.05 -3.76
N PRO A 40 -15.84 -1.98 -4.27
CA PRO A 40 -14.89 -1.59 -5.30
C PRO A 40 -15.65 -0.95 -6.47
N PRO A 41 -15.17 0.19 -6.98
CA PRO A 41 -15.82 0.84 -8.12
C PRO A 41 -15.91 -0.17 -9.27
N ASN A 42 -17.03 -0.16 -9.98
CA ASN A 42 -17.19 -1.04 -11.13
C ASN A 42 -16.19 -0.65 -12.23
N GLU A 43 -15.89 -1.57 -13.11
CA GLU A 43 -14.88 -1.38 -14.16
C GLU A 43 -15.20 -0.19 -15.06
N THR A 44 -16.46 0.08 -15.35
CA THR A 44 -16.91 1.24 -16.15
C THR A 44 -16.52 2.56 -15.50
N THR A 45 -16.72 2.67 -14.17
CA THR A 45 -16.33 3.87 -13.40
C THR A 45 -14.80 4.04 -13.39
N LEU A 46 -14.06 2.95 -13.21
CA LEU A 46 -12.60 2.98 -13.23
C LEU A 46 -12.05 3.38 -14.61
N ARG A 47 -12.63 2.86 -15.70
CA ARG A 47 -12.26 3.26 -17.08
C ARG A 47 -12.59 4.72 -17.37
N GLY A 48 -13.74 5.21 -16.87
CA GLY A 48 -14.10 6.61 -16.95
C GLY A 48 -13.08 7.52 -16.26
N SER A 49 -12.67 7.16 -15.05
CA SER A 49 -11.63 7.88 -14.30
C SER A 49 -10.27 7.85 -14.99
N LEU A 50 -9.88 6.69 -15.54
CA LEU A 50 -8.63 6.53 -16.28
C LEU A 50 -8.60 7.41 -17.52
N LYS A 51 -9.70 7.48 -18.27
CA LYS A 51 -9.84 8.34 -19.45
C LYS A 51 -9.80 9.83 -19.10
N ALA A 52 -10.41 10.22 -17.97
CA ALA A 52 -10.49 11.62 -17.54
C ALA A 52 -9.14 12.16 -17.01
N GLN A 53 -8.35 11.32 -16.33
CA GLN A 53 -7.07 11.74 -15.69
C GLN A 53 -5.84 11.58 -16.59
N GLY A 54 -5.96 10.95 -17.75
CA GLY A 54 -4.94 10.95 -18.82
C GLY A 54 -3.57 10.40 -18.41
N SER A 55 -2.63 11.25 -18.03
CA SER A 55 -1.18 10.98 -18.05
C SER A 55 -0.53 10.50 -16.74
N GLY A 56 -1.29 10.00 -15.78
CA GLY A 56 -0.75 9.51 -14.48
C GLY A 56 -0.09 8.13 -14.51
N PHE A 57 0.27 7.62 -15.70
CA PHE A 57 0.93 6.34 -15.84
C PHE A 57 2.40 6.40 -15.45
N PHE A 58 2.86 5.32 -14.85
CA PHE A 58 4.25 5.10 -14.55
C PHE A 58 5.07 4.93 -15.86
N GLY A 59 6.20 5.63 -15.94
CA GLY A 59 7.03 5.66 -17.14
C GLY A 59 6.39 6.43 -18.28
N ASP A 60 6.42 5.88 -19.48
CA ASP A 60 5.84 6.46 -20.69
C ASP A 60 4.36 6.08 -20.91
N GLY A 61 3.79 5.28 -20.01
CA GLY A 61 2.42 4.81 -20.11
C GLY A 61 2.19 3.70 -21.14
N SER A 62 3.23 3.21 -21.80
CA SER A 62 3.11 2.07 -22.70
C SER A 62 2.83 0.78 -21.91
N LEU A 63 2.08 -0.13 -22.55
CA LEU A 63 1.92 -1.49 -22.05
C LEU A 63 3.25 -2.24 -22.21
N ARG A 64 3.73 -2.84 -21.13
CA ARG A 64 4.99 -3.61 -21.08
C ARG A 64 4.72 -5.00 -20.58
N PRO A 65 5.44 -6.01 -21.08
CA PRO A 65 5.33 -7.37 -20.53
C PRO A 65 5.55 -7.39 -19.01
N GLY A 66 4.94 -8.38 -18.34
CA GLY A 66 5.11 -8.53 -16.92
C GLY A 66 4.28 -9.67 -16.35
N ALA A 67 4.05 -9.67 -15.05
CA ALA A 67 3.27 -10.70 -14.39
C ALA A 67 2.46 -10.19 -13.21
N LEU A 68 1.27 -10.77 -13.04
CA LEU A 68 0.41 -10.57 -11.88
C LEU A 68 0.74 -11.59 -10.79
N ARG A 69 0.73 -11.17 -9.53
CA ARG A 69 0.80 -12.04 -8.35
C ARG A 69 -0.56 -12.02 -7.65
N THR A 70 -1.28 -13.09 -7.79
CA THR A 70 -2.64 -13.23 -7.26
C THR A 70 -2.63 -13.77 -5.83
N PHE A 71 -3.75 -13.64 -5.10
CA PHE A 71 -3.85 -14.09 -3.71
C PHE A 71 -3.80 -15.60 -3.55
N ASP A 72 -4.14 -16.36 -4.60
CA ASP A 72 -3.98 -17.83 -4.66
C ASP A 72 -2.52 -18.29 -4.83
N GLY A 73 -1.57 -17.34 -4.82
CA GLY A 73 -0.14 -17.60 -4.94
C GLY A 73 0.36 -17.80 -6.38
N ARG A 74 -0.52 -17.70 -7.36
CA ARG A 74 -0.14 -17.87 -8.76
C ARG A 74 0.63 -16.67 -9.29
N TYR A 75 1.60 -16.98 -10.13
CA TYR A 75 2.33 -16.03 -10.95
C TYR A 75 1.79 -16.14 -12.38
N ARG A 76 1.12 -15.08 -12.85
CA ARG A 76 0.47 -15.06 -14.17
C ARG A 76 1.19 -14.10 -15.10
N PRO A 77 2.00 -14.57 -16.05
CA PRO A 77 2.55 -13.73 -17.10
C PRO A 77 1.42 -13.10 -17.92
N VAL A 78 1.62 -11.84 -18.29
CA VAL A 78 0.69 -11.10 -19.15
C VAL A 78 1.47 -10.30 -20.19
N PRO A 79 0.94 -10.16 -21.42
CA PRO A 79 1.68 -9.52 -22.52
C PRO A 79 1.85 -8.02 -22.32
N GLY A 80 0.97 -7.38 -21.55
CA GLY A 80 1.03 -5.95 -21.30
C GLY A 80 0.49 -5.54 -19.94
N LEU A 81 1.30 -4.78 -19.21
CA LEU A 81 0.96 -4.12 -17.96
C LEU A 81 1.29 -2.64 -18.06
N ARG A 82 0.46 -1.78 -17.46
CA ARG A 82 0.80 -0.39 -17.15
C ARG A 82 0.14 0.03 -15.85
N TYR A 83 0.85 0.80 -15.04
CA TYR A 83 0.41 1.23 -13.73
C TYR A 83 0.12 2.73 -13.72
N HIS A 84 -1.09 3.11 -13.31
CA HIS A 84 -1.48 4.50 -13.11
C HIS A 84 -1.34 4.89 -11.64
N ALA A 85 -0.26 5.58 -11.29
CA ALA A 85 0.08 5.90 -9.90
C ALA A 85 -0.97 6.81 -9.22
N GLY A 86 -1.49 7.81 -9.94
CA GLY A 86 -2.49 8.72 -9.38
C GLY A 86 -3.82 8.05 -9.03
N LEU A 87 -4.28 7.12 -9.86
CA LEU A 87 -5.51 6.35 -9.62
C LEU A 87 -5.26 5.05 -8.84
N ARG A 88 -4.01 4.66 -8.64
CA ARG A 88 -3.63 3.40 -7.98
C ARG A 88 -4.21 2.18 -8.70
N LEU A 89 -4.25 2.25 -10.01
CA LEU A 89 -4.81 1.24 -10.88
C LEU A 89 -3.73 0.58 -11.72
N LEU A 90 -3.70 -0.74 -11.73
CA LEU A 90 -2.95 -1.51 -12.70
C LEU A 90 -3.90 -1.91 -13.83
N GLU A 91 -3.51 -1.63 -15.06
CA GLU A 91 -4.16 -2.14 -16.26
C GLU A 91 -3.32 -3.30 -16.82
N ALA A 92 -3.96 -4.44 -17.04
CA ALA A 92 -3.34 -5.64 -17.55
C ALA A 92 -4.06 -6.12 -18.80
N GLN A 93 -3.32 -6.42 -19.87
CA GLN A 93 -3.86 -7.07 -21.05
C GLN A 93 -4.28 -8.51 -20.72
N ASP A 94 -5.37 -8.93 -21.31
CA ASP A 94 -5.77 -10.34 -21.26
C ASP A 94 -4.77 -11.19 -22.04
N SER A 95 -4.42 -12.35 -21.49
CA SER A 95 -3.46 -13.27 -22.13
C SER A 95 -4.03 -14.01 -23.35
N ILE A 96 -5.36 -14.08 -23.46
CA ILE A 96 -6.07 -14.77 -24.55
C ILE A 96 -6.53 -13.75 -25.60
N ASN A 97 -7.12 -12.64 -25.14
CA ASN A 97 -7.59 -11.57 -26.00
C ASN A 97 -6.81 -10.29 -25.72
N THR A 98 -5.71 -10.09 -26.46
CA THR A 98 -4.81 -8.93 -26.27
C THR A 98 -5.44 -7.58 -26.58
N ASP A 99 -6.61 -7.53 -27.24
CA ASP A 99 -7.36 -6.31 -27.48
C ASP A 99 -8.18 -5.87 -26.24
N SER A 100 -8.30 -6.76 -25.25
CA SER A 100 -8.97 -6.46 -24.00
C SER A 100 -8.00 -6.24 -22.84
N THR A 101 -8.39 -5.37 -21.91
CA THR A 101 -7.62 -5.10 -20.70
C THR A 101 -8.51 -5.19 -19.48
N HIS A 102 -7.94 -5.60 -18.35
CA HIS A 102 -8.58 -5.63 -17.04
C HIS A 102 -7.94 -4.64 -16.09
N LEU A 103 -8.75 -4.00 -15.27
CA LEU A 103 -8.31 -3.03 -14.27
C LEU A 103 -8.24 -3.68 -12.88
N TRP A 104 -7.10 -3.53 -12.23
CA TRP A 104 -6.81 -4.08 -10.92
C TRP A 104 -6.51 -2.95 -9.94
N PRO A 105 -7.45 -2.61 -9.03
CA PRO A 105 -7.18 -1.63 -7.97
C PRO A 105 -6.17 -2.19 -6.96
N VAL A 106 -5.51 -1.28 -6.22
CA VAL A 106 -4.63 -1.67 -5.14
C VAL A 106 -5.39 -2.50 -4.09
N GLY A 107 -4.81 -3.63 -3.68
CA GLY A 107 -5.46 -4.56 -2.76
C GLY A 107 -6.20 -5.73 -3.43
N SER A 108 -6.42 -5.71 -4.74
CA SER A 108 -6.97 -6.85 -5.49
C SER A 108 -5.91 -7.90 -5.89
N LEU A 109 -4.63 -7.57 -5.72
CA LEU A 109 -3.47 -8.40 -6.04
C LEU A 109 -2.47 -8.43 -4.87
N ARG A 110 -1.68 -9.49 -4.79
CA ARG A 110 -0.47 -9.52 -3.95
C ARG A 110 0.67 -8.68 -4.54
N GLY A 111 0.52 -8.22 -5.77
CA GLY A 111 1.47 -7.38 -6.47
C GLY A 111 1.54 -7.67 -7.96
N PHE A 112 2.47 -7.01 -8.61
CA PHE A 112 2.83 -7.28 -9.99
C PHE A 112 4.33 -7.06 -10.21
N ASP A 113 4.86 -7.65 -11.25
CA ASP A 113 6.24 -7.47 -11.70
C ASP A 113 6.19 -6.90 -13.12
N LEU A 114 6.88 -5.78 -13.36
CA LEU A 114 6.92 -5.09 -14.65
C LEU A 114 8.25 -5.35 -15.34
N GLY A 115 8.23 -5.92 -16.53
CA GLY A 115 9.38 -6.43 -17.28
C GLY A 115 9.40 -7.95 -17.33
N GLU A 116 10.14 -8.51 -18.27
CA GLU A 116 10.26 -9.96 -18.44
C GLU A 116 11.36 -10.57 -17.57
N PRO A 117 11.13 -11.75 -16.97
CA PRO A 117 12.21 -12.51 -16.37
C PRO A 117 13.22 -12.93 -17.45
N GLY A 118 14.48 -12.56 -17.27
CA GLY A 118 15.55 -12.89 -18.22
C GLY A 118 16.02 -11.72 -19.08
N ASP A 119 15.33 -10.58 -19.03
CA ASP A 119 15.84 -9.35 -19.60
C ASP A 119 17.15 -8.91 -18.94
N ALA A 120 17.95 -8.11 -19.65
CA ALA A 120 19.17 -7.52 -19.10
C ALA A 120 18.91 -6.69 -17.82
N THR A 121 17.71 -6.12 -17.71
CA THR A 121 17.24 -5.42 -16.52
C THR A 121 16.22 -6.28 -15.78
N PRO A 122 16.44 -6.60 -14.48
CA PRO A 122 15.50 -7.40 -13.72
C PRO A 122 14.11 -6.74 -13.67
N PRO A 123 13.01 -7.53 -13.63
CA PRO A 123 11.67 -7.00 -13.50
C PRO A 123 11.52 -6.10 -12.26
N ARG A 124 10.86 -4.98 -12.44
CA ARG A 124 10.53 -4.07 -11.33
C ARG A 124 9.35 -4.65 -10.54
N ARG A 125 9.51 -4.80 -9.24
CA ARG A 125 8.57 -5.51 -8.37
C ARG A 125 7.72 -4.53 -7.59
N PHE A 126 6.41 -4.57 -7.80
CA PHE A 126 5.44 -3.72 -7.11
C PHE A 126 4.61 -4.54 -6.13
N ARG A 127 4.51 -4.07 -4.87
CA ARG A 127 3.78 -4.75 -3.80
C ARG A 127 2.84 -3.78 -3.09
N PRO A 128 1.62 -4.21 -2.70
CA PRO A 128 0.72 -3.38 -1.92
C PRO A 128 1.26 -3.24 -0.48
N ARG A 129 1.44 -2.00 -0.02
CA ARG A 129 1.90 -1.66 1.33
C ARG A 129 1.07 -0.51 1.90
N LEU A 130 0.98 -0.45 3.22
CA LEU A 130 0.40 0.70 3.89
C LEU A 130 1.42 1.84 3.90
N VAL A 131 0.95 3.05 3.61
CA VAL A 131 1.73 4.29 3.71
C VAL A 131 0.96 5.30 4.54
N LYS A 132 1.66 6.14 5.30
CA LYS A 132 1.05 7.25 6.02
C LYS A 132 0.71 8.38 5.05
N GLU A 133 -0.48 8.95 5.19
CA GLU A 133 -0.95 10.11 4.43
C GLU A 133 -1.13 11.32 5.35
N GLY A 134 -0.02 11.94 5.77
CA GLY A 134 -0.03 13.09 6.68
C GLY A 134 -0.86 12.81 7.94
N SER A 135 -1.82 13.71 8.26
CA SER A 135 -2.80 13.55 9.35
C SER A 135 -4.04 12.75 8.93
N ALA A 136 -4.21 12.43 7.64
CA ALA A 136 -5.43 11.81 7.10
C ALA A 136 -5.50 10.29 7.35
N GLY A 137 -4.46 9.68 7.93
CA GLY A 137 -4.45 8.25 8.26
C GLY A 137 -3.48 7.42 7.43
N GLN A 138 -3.93 6.23 7.04
CA GLN A 138 -3.13 5.27 6.29
C GLN A 138 -3.89 4.84 5.05
N ARG A 139 -3.17 4.65 3.96
CA ARG A 139 -3.74 4.10 2.74
C ARG A 139 -2.84 3.01 2.15
N ARG A 140 -3.44 2.11 1.37
CA ARG A 140 -2.71 1.07 0.66
C ARG A 140 -2.29 1.56 -0.71
N GLU A 141 -1.00 1.36 -1.04
CA GLU A 141 -0.38 1.76 -2.29
C GLU A 141 0.42 0.62 -2.90
N PHE A 142 0.55 0.58 -4.23
CA PHE A 142 1.59 -0.20 -4.86
C PHE A 142 2.92 0.55 -4.78
N VAL A 143 3.89 -0.05 -4.11
CA VAL A 143 5.25 0.48 -3.99
C VAL A 143 6.23 -0.42 -4.72
N GLU A 144 7.24 0.17 -5.35
CA GLU A 144 8.30 -0.60 -5.97
C GLU A 144 9.31 -1.06 -4.93
N VAL A 145 9.57 -2.36 -4.86
CA VAL A 145 10.51 -2.95 -3.91
C VAL A 145 11.93 -2.90 -4.48
N LEU A 146 12.84 -2.28 -3.72
CA LEU A 146 14.26 -2.14 -4.07
C LEU A 146 15.14 -3.24 -3.46
N THR A 147 14.78 -3.75 -2.27
CA THR A 147 15.48 -4.86 -1.62
C THR A 147 15.31 -6.16 -2.39
N ALA A 148 16.27 -7.10 -2.29
CA ALA A 148 16.27 -8.36 -3.03
C ALA A 148 15.05 -9.24 -2.67
N VAL A 149 14.55 -9.15 -1.42
CA VAL A 149 13.40 -9.90 -0.93
C VAL A 149 12.25 -8.98 -0.53
N ASP A 150 11.02 -9.45 -0.70
CA ASP A 150 9.79 -8.71 -0.39
C ASP A 150 9.40 -8.83 1.10
N ALA A 151 9.99 -9.77 1.85
CA ALA A 151 9.55 -10.20 3.19
C ALA A 151 10.71 -10.35 4.20
N GLY A 152 11.67 -9.44 4.17
CA GLY A 152 12.73 -9.36 5.18
C GLY A 152 12.34 -8.54 6.39
N PRO A 153 13.15 -8.51 7.46
CA PRO A 153 12.98 -7.61 8.60
C PRO A 153 12.88 -6.14 8.20
N LEU A 154 13.61 -5.72 7.17
CA LEU A 154 13.53 -4.38 6.58
C LEU A 154 13.24 -4.47 5.08
N LEU A 155 12.44 -3.52 4.61
CA LEU A 155 12.07 -3.34 3.21
C LEU A 155 12.35 -1.89 2.81
N LEU A 156 13.03 -1.68 1.69
CA LEU A 156 13.22 -0.37 1.07
C LEU A 156 12.42 -0.30 -0.22
N VAL A 157 11.67 0.80 -0.40
CA VAL A 157 10.77 0.92 -1.55
C VAL A 157 10.73 2.34 -2.12
N TRP A 158 10.35 2.46 -3.40
CA TRP A 158 9.88 3.69 -4.00
C TRP A 158 8.35 3.76 -4.00
N LEU A 159 7.79 4.87 -3.52
CA LEU A 159 6.40 5.26 -3.75
C LEU A 159 6.36 6.32 -4.85
N TYR A 160 5.61 6.05 -5.90
CA TYR A 160 5.36 7.01 -6.98
C TYR A 160 4.05 7.75 -6.71
N THR A 161 4.15 9.05 -6.45
CA THR A 161 2.99 9.91 -6.24
C THR A 161 2.82 10.81 -7.45
N SER A 162 1.58 11.00 -7.89
CA SER A 162 1.27 12.08 -8.82
C SER A 162 1.32 13.40 -8.04
N GLY A 163 2.40 14.18 -8.24
CA GLY A 163 2.50 15.51 -7.65
C GLY A 163 1.47 16.45 -8.21
N ALA A 164 0.94 17.35 -7.36
CA ALA A 164 0.04 18.43 -7.76
C ALA A 164 0.75 19.52 -8.63
N ASP A 165 2.03 19.37 -8.91
CA ASP A 165 2.83 20.27 -9.71
C ASP A 165 2.65 20.01 -11.20
N ALA A 166 1.40 19.88 -11.63
CA ALA A 166 1.05 19.75 -13.03
C ALA A 166 1.19 21.10 -13.76
N VAL A 167 2.39 21.65 -13.79
CA VAL A 167 2.75 22.68 -14.78
C VAL A 167 2.83 21.96 -16.11
N ALA A 168 1.94 22.32 -17.03
CA ALA A 168 1.90 21.87 -18.43
C ALA A 168 1.48 20.38 -18.66
N GLY A 169 0.51 19.84 -17.91
CA GLY A 169 -0.14 18.56 -18.29
C GLY A 169 0.75 17.31 -18.16
N ARG A 170 1.95 17.42 -17.61
CA ARG A 170 2.83 16.29 -17.25
C ARG A 170 2.85 16.15 -15.74
N LEU A 171 2.26 15.08 -15.24
CA LEU A 171 2.40 14.70 -13.84
C LEU A 171 3.88 14.33 -13.61
N SER A 172 4.60 15.20 -12.89
CA SER A 172 5.92 14.85 -12.38
C SER A 172 5.75 13.82 -11.29
N MET A 173 6.10 12.57 -11.57
CA MET A 173 6.15 11.54 -10.55
C MET A 173 7.49 11.61 -9.83
N ALA A 174 7.55 12.39 -8.75
CA ALA A 174 8.70 12.38 -7.87
C ALA A 174 8.60 11.12 -6.97
N PRO A 175 9.56 10.19 -7.05
CA PRO A 175 9.57 9.02 -6.19
C PRO A 175 9.93 9.43 -4.76
N LEU A 176 9.16 8.92 -3.79
CA LEU A 176 9.42 9.06 -2.37
C LEU A 176 10.04 7.77 -1.83
N LEU A 177 11.23 7.86 -1.23
CA LEU A 177 11.89 6.70 -0.64
C LEU A 177 11.29 6.41 0.73
N LEU A 178 10.81 5.18 0.91
CA LEU A 178 10.20 4.71 2.16
C LEU A 178 10.90 3.45 2.66
N VAL A 179 10.81 3.24 3.98
CA VAL A 179 11.33 2.06 4.67
C VAL A 179 10.33 1.57 5.71
N GLY A 180 10.30 0.26 5.95
CA GLY A 180 9.49 -0.38 6.99
C GLY A 180 9.76 -1.87 7.10
N ALA A 181 8.93 -2.59 7.86
CA ALA A 181 9.01 -4.04 7.97
C ALA A 181 8.55 -4.71 6.68
N GLY A 182 9.38 -5.59 6.12
CA GLY A 182 9.00 -6.38 4.95
C GLY A 182 8.12 -7.58 5.31
N ASN A 183 8.35 -8.15 6.48
CA ASN A 183 7.60 -9.30 7.02
C ASN A 183 6.23 -8.93 7.63
N ASP A 184 5.96 -7.64 7.87
CA ASP A 184 4.65 -7.16 8.33
C ASP A 184 4.05 -6.16 7.32
N PRO A 185 3.17 -6.60 6.41
CA PRO A 185 2.51 -5.72 5.45
C PRO A 185 1.44 -4.80 6.07
N SER A 186 1.11 -4.97 7.35
CA SER A 186 0.18 -4.13 8.09
C SER A 186 0.87 -2.94 8.77
N GLU A 187 2.19 -3.00 8.93
CA GLU A 187 2.97 -1.87 9.42
C GLU A 187 3.13 -0.79 8.33
N PRO A 188 2.77 0.47 8.61
CA PRO A 188 2.89 1.53 7.61
C PRO A 188 4.35 1.89 7.36
N LEU A 189 4.69 2.01 6.07
CA LEU A 189 5.99 2.52 5.64
C LEU A 189 6.17 3.97 6.04
N ARG A 190 7.41 4.35 6.32
CA ARG A 190 7.81 5.72 6.71
C ARG A 190 8.88 6.28 5.77
N PRO A 191 8.91 7.60 5.55
CA PRO A 191 9.97 8.24 4.76
C PRO A 191 11.36 7.93 5.32
N LEU A 192 12.31 7.71 4.42
CA LEU A 192 13.72 7.53 4.73
C LEU A 192 14.52 8.68 4.15
N ASP A 193 15.22 9.40 5.04
CA ASP A 193 16.28 10.33 4.66
C ASP A 193 17.60 9.54 4.44
N LEU A 194 18.25 9.80 3.32
CA LEU A 194 19.50 9.14 2.92
C LEU A 194 20.75 9.72 3.61
N SER A 195 20.60 10.39 4.76
CA SER A 195 21.77 10.68 5.58
C SER A 195 22.36 9.42 6.21
N ARG A 196 23.67 9.37 6.34
CA ARG A 196 24.36 8.24 6.96
C ARG A 196 23.79 7.87 8.33
N SER A 197 23.50 8.87 9.17
CA SER A 197 22.94 8.64 10.50
C SER A 197 21.53 8.06 10.48
N SER A 198 20.68 8.48 9.53
CA SER A 198 19.33 7.95 9.39
C SER A 198 19.33 6.50 8.91
N VAL A 199 20.20 6.17 7.95
CA VAL A 199 20.33 4.80 7.44
C VAL A 199 20.94 3.88 8.50
N GLN A 200 21.98 4.32 9.22
CA GLN A 200 22.61 3.50 10.27
C GLN A 200 21.64 3.16 11.41
N ARG A 201 20.74 4.08 11.78
CA ARG A 201 19.71 3.83 12.81
C ARG A 201 18.77 2.67 12.46
N LEU A 202 18.58 2.35 11.18
CA LEU A 202 17.77 1.21 10.76
C LEU A 202 18.32 -0.14 11.27
N PHE A 203 19.62 -0.23 11.42
CA PHE A 203 20.30 -1.49 11.71
C PHE A 203 20.48 -1.77 13.21
N GLY A 204 20.19 -0.79 14.07
CA GLY A 204 20.28 -0.94 15.53
C GLY A 204 21.62 -1.53 15.96
N GLY A 205 21.61 -2.56 16.79
CA GLY A 205 22.81 -3.23 17.29
C GLY A 205 23.69 -3.90 16.23
N ARG A 206 23.23 -3.98 14.97
CA ARG A 206 24.01 -4.54 13.84
C ARG A 206 24.62 -3.47 12.93
N ALA A 207 24.49 -2.20 13.30
CA ALA A 207 24.97 -1.08 12.49
C ALA A 207 26.47 -1.17 12.17
N GLU A 208 27.29 -1.64 13.11
CA GLU A 208 28.73 -1.81 12.90
C GLU A 208 29.04 -2.86 11.82
N ALA A 209 28.38 -4.01 11.86
CA ALA A 209 28.57 -5.08 10.88
C ALA A 209 28.12 -4.62 9.47
N VAL A 210 27.01 -3.89 9.38
CA VAL A 210 26.53 -3.34 8.11
C VAL A 210 27.47 -2.25 7.60
N ASN A 211 28.02 -1.40 8.47
CA ASN A 211 29.00 -0.39 8.10
C ASN A 211 30.30 -1.01 7.56
N ALA A 212 30.81 -2.07 8.20
CA ALA A 212 31.97 -2.80 7.71
C ALA A 212 31.74 -3.41 6.33
N TYR A 213 30.56 -3.99 6.12
CA TYR A 213 30.13 -4.48 4.81
C TYR A 213 30.06 -3.36 3.76
N ALA A 214 29.44 -2.22 4.11
CA ALA A 214 29.33 -1.07 3.23
C ALA A 214 30.72 -0.54 2.81
N MET A 215 31.66 -0.42 3.74
CA MET A 215 33.06 -0.03 3.46
C MET A 215 33.73 -1.02 2.51
N THR A 216 33.69 -2.33 2.80
CA THR A 216 34.26 -3.39 1.97
C THR A 216 33.71 -3.39 0.53
N LYS A 217 32.44 -3.09 0.38
CA LYS A 217 31.75 -3.05 -0.92
C LYS A 217 31.66 -1.66 -1.55
N GLN A 218 32.29 -0.65 -0.93
CA GLN A 218 32.30 0.75 -1.37
C GLN A 218 30.88 1.30 -1.62
N LEU A 219 29.92 0.95 -0.73
CA LEU A 219 28.53 1.38 -0.83
C LEU A 219 28.36 2.78 -0.23
N LEU A 220 27.54 3.59 -0.90
CA LEU A 220 27.23 4.97 -0.52
C LEU A 220 25.88 5.07 0.16
N TYR A 221 25.80 5.85 1.24
CA TYR A 221 24.58 6.02 2.04
C TYR A 221 23.54 6.93 1.36
N ASP A 222 23.95 7.77 0.42
CA ASP A 222 23.11 8.69 -0.35
C ASP A 222 22.53 8.06 -1.63
N LYS A 223 22.88 6.80 -1.92
CA LYS A 223 22.38 6.07 -3.08
C LYS A 223 21.35 5.00 -2.69
N PRO A 224 20.08 5.12 -3.11
CA PRO A 224 19.05 4.14 -2.77
C PRO A 224 19.39 2.70 -3.11
N ALA A 225 20.06 2.46 -4.25
CA ALA A 225 20.49 1.12 -4.65
C ALA A 225 21.53 0.52 -3.70
N ASP A 226 22.46 1.33 -3.20
CA ASP A 226 23.47 0.89 -2.26
C ASP A 226 22.86 0.65 -0.87
N VAL A 227 21.93 1.51 -0.44
CA VAL A 227 21.17 1.33 0.81
C VAL A 227 20.32 0.05 0.73
N ALA A 228 19.71 -0.26 -0.41
CA ALA A 228 19.01 -1.53 -0.60
C ALA A 228 19.95 -2.73 -0.37
N ARG A 229 21.18 -2.70 -0.90
CA ARG A 229 22.20 -3.75 -0.69
C ARG A 229 22.65 -3.86 0.78
N MET A 230 22.73 -2.73 1.50
CA MET A 230 23.00 -2.73 2.95
C MET A 230 21.85 -3.39 3.72
N ILE A 231 20.61 -3.08 3.37
CA ILE A 231 19.41 -3.70 3.97
C ILE A 231 19.36 -5.19 3.65
N ASP A 232 19.66 -5.61 2.42
CA ASP A 232 19.73 -7.03 2.06
C ASP A 232 20.78 -7.79 2.86
N TYR A 233 21.93 -7.16 3.13
CA TYR A 233 22.93 -7.72 4.02
C TYR A 233 22.44 -7.84 5.46
N PHE A 234 21.81 -6.79 6.00
CA PHE A 234 21.20 -6.80 7.32
C PHE A 234 20.12 -7.89 7.45
N ASN A 235 19.25 -8.02 6.45
CA ASN A 235 18.19 -9.03 6.44
C ASN A 235 18.77 -10.46 6.50
N ARG A 236 19.87 -10.73 5.79
CA ARG A 236 20.57 -12.02 5.89
C ARG A 236 21.13 -12.29 7.27
N LEU A 237 21.72 -11.28 7.90
CA LEU A 237 22.22 -11.41 9.29
C LEU A 237 21.09 -11.70 10.30
N ALA A 238 19.86 -11.24 10.02
CA ALA A 238 18.72 -11.44 10.91
C ALA A 238 18.13 -12.85 10.85
N VAL A 239 18.29 -13.55 9.75
CA VAL A 239 17.75 -14.91 9.54
C VAL A 239 18.65 -15.99 10.18
N VAL A 240 19.94 -15.70 10.35
CA VAL A 240 20.90 -16.62 10.98
C VAL A 240 20.80 -16.44 12.50
N LYS A 241 19.88 -17.17 13.15
CA LYS A 241 19.80 -17.38 14.60
C LYS A 241 19.77 -18.87 14.90
#